data_de5967ec0b51993d118f0d1f5c7225da
#
_entry.id   de5967ec0b51993d118f0d1f5c7225da
#
_cell.length_a   1.000
_cell.length_b   1.000
_cell.length_c   1.000
_cell.angle_alpha   90.00
_cell.angle_beta   90.00
_cell.angle_gamma   90.00
#
_symmetry.space_group_name_H-M   'P 1'
#
loop_
_entity.id
_entity.type
_entity.pdbx_description
1 polymer ?
#
loop_
_entity_poly.entity_id
_entity_poly.type
_entity_poly.pdbx_seq_one_letter_code
_entity_poly.pdbx_strand_id
1 'polypeptide(L)'
;MKRRYFTLIALSLILVMLVLSTGCGVRINGKEYELFSVSEKDKENILNDLDESQDNQQISEEKQDGNQLEVSNAAGNISIEKSEGTQIKIEVDKKVRGASKDKKDTILGNMNVKLERAGKVIKVVVKTKDGEDFWDWQEHNHKVTQTTINYDISLPEGIDVIEVNTGAGNIDVKDVTAKLSLETGTGNIDVQDVVALEDNSLNTGAGNIDFNGSVEKISSFDASTGVGNVKFKVPEGTKMTLDADTGVGVLSGEFINTTTDDKFHFSGDINGGGPKVKLNTGVGNVKADDN
;
A
#
# COMPACT_ATOMS: atom_id res chain seq x y z
N MET A 1 -7.95 -0.78 23.89
CA MET A 1 -6.53 -0.57 24.23
C MET A 1 -5.67 0.05 23.11
N LYS A 2 -6.01 -0.09 21.84
CA LYS A 2 -5.22 0.44 20.68
C LYS A 2 -5.21 1.97 20.51
N ARG A 3 -6.20 2.72 21.01
CA ARG A 3 -6.26 4.19 20.88
C ARG A 3 -5.25 4.95 21.74
N ARG A 4 -4.69 4.35 22.80
CA ARG A 4 -3.73 5.01 23.69
C ARG A 4 -2.29 5.02 23.14
N TYR A 5 -1.94 4.10 22.26
CA TYR A 5 -0.59 4.04 21.69
C TYR A 5 -0.36 5.08 20.58
N PHE A 6 -1.39 5.38 19.77
CA PHE A 6 -1.26 6.38 18.70
C PHE A 6 -1.08 7.82 19.25
N THR A 7 -1.77 8.14 20.34
CA THR A 7 -1.62 9.44 21.02
C THR A 7 -0.26 9.57 21.74
N LEU A 8 0.32 8.48 22.23
CA LEU A 8 1.63 8.48 22.87
C LEU A 8 2.77 8.67 21.85
N ILE A 9 2.67 8.10 20.65
CA ILE A 9 3.68 8.27 19.58
C ILE A 9 3.64 9.70 19.02
N ALA A 10 2.47 10.27 18.80
CA ALA A 10 2.35 11.66 18.36
C ALA A 10 2.83 12.65 19.43
N LEU A 11 2.55 12.42 20.70
CA LEU A 11 3.08 13.25 21.81
C LEU A 11 4.59 13.10 21.96
N SER A 12 5.17 11.92 21.72
CA SER A 12 6.62 11.70 21.81
C SER A 12 7.39 12.44 20.71
N LEU A 13 6.84 12.50 19.47
CA LEU A 13 7.43 13.24 18.36
C LEU A 13 7.41 14.76 18.58
N ILE A 14 6.32 15.30 19.14
CA ILE A 14 6.22 16.72 19.50
C ILE A 14 7.15 17.04 20.66
N LEU A 15 7.30 16.16 21.64
CA LEU A 15 8.19 16.33 22.78
C LEU A 15 9.67 16.30 22.34
N VAL A 16 10.04 15.43 21.40
CA VAL A 16 11.40 15.37 20.83
C VAL A 16 11.75 16.63 20.03
N MET A 17 10.80 17.19 19.26
CA MET A 17 11.05 18.46 18.54
C MET A 17 11.19 19.66 19.51
N LEU A 18 10.52 19.66 20.66
CA LEU A 18 10.62 20.71 21.66
C LEU A 18 11.95 20.65 22.47
N VAL A 19 12.50 19.45 22.66
CA VAL A 19 13.76 19.24 23.41
C VAL A 19 14.99 19.59 22.58
N LEU A 20 14.91 19.49 21.25
CA LEU A 20 16.03 19.82 20.34
C LEU A 20 16.18 21.33 20.08
N SER A 21 15.20 22.16 20.46
CA SER A 21 15.22 23.58 20.09
C SER A 21 15.66 24.58 21.15
N THR A 22 15.60 24.27 22.45
CA THR A 22 16.15 25.16 23.49
C THR A 22 16.22 24.42 24.85
N GLY A 23 17.33 24.52 25.58
CA GLY A 23 17.37 24.19 26.99
C GLY A 23 16.46 25.14 27.77
N CYS A 24 15.20 24.77 27.99
CA CYS A 24 14.27 25.51 28.84
C CYS A 24 14.54 25.21 30.32
N GLY A 25 15.38 26.01 30.95
CA GLY A 25 15.43 26.10 32.40
C GLY A 25 14.30 27.02 32.91
N VAL A 26 13.54 26.58 33.90
CA VAL A 26 12.59 27.44 34.63
C VAL A 26 13.29 28.03 35.84
N ARG A 27 13.37 29.36 35.93
CA ARG A 27 13.90 30.06 37.13
C ARG A 27 12.79 30.30 38.14
N ILE A 28 12.89 29.66 39.30
CA ILE A 28 12.01 29.92 40.43
C ILE A 28 12.88 30.42 41.59
N ASN A 29 12.59 31.58 42.15
CA ASN A 29 13.32 32.22 43.26
C ASN A 29 14.84 32.31 43.04
N GLY A 30 15.29 32.64 41.82
CA GLY A 30 16.71 32.80 41.51
C GLY A 30 17.50 31.52 41.34
N LYS A 31 16.87 30.34 41.46
CA LYS A 31 17.44 29.03 41.12
C LYS A 31 16.91 28.53 39.78
N GLU A 32 17.81 28.11 38.93
CA GLU A 32 17.51 27.50 37.66
C GLU A 32 17.27 26.00 37.84
N TYR A 33 16.10 25.54 37.43
CA TYR A 33 15.76 24.12 37.42
C TYR A 33 15.73 23.65 35.98
N GLU A 34 16.64 22.75 35.60
CA GLU A 34 16.57 22.03 34.35
C GLU A 34 15.39 21.04 34.41
N LEU A 35 14.33 21.31 33.68
CA LEU A 35 13.13 20.46 33.69
C LEU A 35 13.35 19.10 33.03
N PHE A 36 14.32 18.96 32.14
CA PHE A 36 14.74 17.69 31.54
C PHE A 36 16.20 17.79 31.09
N SER A 37 17.11 17.13 31.78
CA SER A 37 18.44 16.83 31.25
C SER A 37 18.42 15.45 30.59
N VAL A 38 18.22 15.39 29.27
CA VAL A 38 18.52 14.18 28.52
C VAL A 38 20.05 14.08 28.46
N SER A 39 20.63 12.99 28.96
CA SER A 39 22.09 12.80 28.91
C SER A 39 22.55 12.77 27.44
N GLU A 40 23.80 13.18 27.18
CA GLU A 40 24.36 13.11 25.79
C GLU A 40 24.27 11.69 25.23
N LYS A 41 24.40 10.67 26.06
CA LYS A 41 24.23 9.26 25.68
C LYS A 41 22.79 8.91 25.32
N ASP A 42 21.80 9.50 25.99
CA ASP A 42 20.39 9.29 25.65
C ASP A 42 20.01 10.04 24.39
N LYS A 43 20.57 11.24 24.17
CA LYS A 43 20.42 11.97 22.89
C LYS A 43 21.01 11.19 21.73
N GLU A 44 22.20 10.63 21.90
CA GLU A 44 22.85 9.79 20.88
C GLU A 44 22.04 8.52 20.60
N ASN A 45 21.49 7.87 21.63
CA ASN A 45 20.61 6.72 21.46
C ASN A 45 19.31 7.09 20.73
N ILE A 46 18.66 8.21 21.10
CA ILE A 46 17.45 8.70 20.41
C ILE A 46 17.75 9.02 18.94
N LEU A 47 18.87 9.68 18.65
CA LEU A 47 19.28 9.99 17.28
C LEU A 47 19.56 8.71 16.47
N ASN A 48 20.23 7.72 17.08
CA ASN A 48 20.48 6.43 16.42
C ASN A 48 19.19 5.63 16.17
N ASP A 49 18.18 5.75 17.04
CA ASP A 49 16.87 5.12 16.87
C ASP A 49 16.04 5.82 15.77
N LEU A 50 16.29 7.11 15.52
CA LEU A 50 15.64 7.87 14.45
C LEU A 50 16.36 7.73 13.11
N ASP A 51 17.63 7.31 13.12
CA ASP A 51 18.43 7.12 11.91
C ASP A 51 17.94 5.91 11.13
N GLU A 52 17.93 6.04 9.79
CA GLU A 52 17.51 5.02 8.85
C GLU A 52 18.73 4.37 8.20
N SER A 53 18.76 3.05 8.15
CA SER A 53 19.66 2.32 7.27
C SER A 53 18.89 1.80 6.07
N GLN A 54 19.47 1.94 4.89
CA GLN A 54 18.85 1.51 3.62
C GLN A 54 19.82 0.66 2.79
N ASP A 55 19.26 -0.18 1.95
CA ASP A 55 19.97 -0.98 0.95
C ASP A 55 19.07 -1.16 -0.28
N ASN A 56 19.68 -1.26 -1.45
CA ASN A 56 18.98 -1.44 -2.71
C ASN A 56 19.34 -2.77 -3.35
N GLN A 57 18.39 -3.38 -4.03
CA GLN A 57 18.59 -4.61 -4.78
C GLN A 57 17.89 -4.50 -6.13
N GLN A 58 18.50 -5.02 -7.18
CA GLN A 58 17.89 -5.15 -8.50
C GLN A 58 17.80 -6.62 -8.88
N ILE A 59 16.66 -6.99 -9.46
CA ILE A 59 16.38 -8.33 -9.97
C ILE A 59 15.94 -8.18 -11.42
N SER A 60 16.48 -9.02 -12.30
CA SER A 60 16.04 -9.08 -13.69
C SER A 60 16.05 -10.55 -14.12
N GLU A 61 14.87 -11.10 -14.40
CA GLU A 61 14.68 -12.48 -14.78
C GLU A 61 13.69 -12.64 -15.91
N GLU A 62 13.92 -13.62 -16.80
CA GLU A 62 12.99 -13.96 -17.86
C GLU A 62 11.64 -14.43 -17.29
N LYS A 63 10.55 -13.98 -17.89
CA LYS A 63 9.19 -14.38 -17.51
C LYS A 63 8.96 -15.89 -17.67
N GLN A 64 9.61 -16.51 -18.66
CA GLN A 64 9.38 -17.90 -19.04
C GLN A 64 7.87 -18.16 -19.34
N ASP A 65 7.32 -19.27 -18.84
CA ASP A 65 5.90 -19.63 -19.00
C ASP A 65 4.99 -19.03 -17.91
N GLY A 66 5.53 -18.19 -17.02
CA GLY A 66 4.76 -17.52 -15.97
C GLY A 66 3.81 -16.48 -16.55
N ASN A 67 2.57 -16.46 -16.05
CA ASN A 67 1.58 -15.46 -16.42
C ASN A 67 0.83 -14.84 -15.23
N GLN A 68 1.21 -15.20 -14.01
CA GLN A 68 0.69 -14.63 -12.78
C GLN A 68 1.83 -14.09 -11.92
N LEU A 69 1.72 -12.84 -11.48
CA LEU A 69 2.60 -12.24 -10.48
C LEU A 69 1.90 -12.22 -9.12
N GLU A 70 2.58 -12.67 -8.09
CA GLU A 70 2.14 -12.61 -6.69
C GLU A 70 3.19 -11.85 -5.87
N VAL A 71 2.75 -10.78 -5.18
CA VAL A 71 3.60 -9.96 -4.32
C VAL A 71 2.95 -9.86 -2.95
N SER A 72 3.65 -10.32 -1.91
CA SER A 72 3.22 -10.16 -0.52
C SER A 72 4.25 -9.35 0.26
N ASN A 73 3.79 -8.31 0.95
CA ASN A 73 4.65 -7.40 1.70
C ASN A 73 4.03 -7.05 3.06
N ALA A 74 4.82 -6.89 4.10
CA ALA A 74 4.29 -6.40 5.38
C ALA A 74 4.14 -4.88 5.40
N ALA A 75 5.15 -4.14 4.89
CA ALA A 75 5.11 -2.68 4.84
C ALA A 75 5.99 -2.15 3.70
N GLY A 76 5.49 -1.17 2.97
CA GLY A 76 6.15 -0.49 1.85
C GLY A 76 5.24 -0.39 0.64
N ASN A 77 5.59 0.53 -0.24
CA ASN A 77 4.85 0.78 -1.47
C ASN A 77 5.22 -0.24 -2.55
N ILE A 78 4.27 -0.55 -3.40
CA ILE A 78 4.43 -1.46 -4.53
C ILE A 78 3.92 -0.75 -5.77
N SER A 79 4.83 -0.49 -6.72
CA SER A 79 4.54 0.07 -8.02
C SER A 79 4.73 -1.00 -9.10
N ILE A 80 3.77 -1.14 -9.98
CA ILE A 80 3.78 -2.13 -11.07
C ILE A 80 3.42 -1.43 -12.36
N GLU A 81 4.30 -1.53 -13.35
CA GLU A 81 4.06 -0.96 -14.67
C GLU A 81 4.43 -1.94 -15.80
N LYS A 82 3.83 -1.75 -16.96
CA LYS A 82 4.24 -2.48 -18.16
C LYS A 82 5.59 -1.98 -18.63
N SER A 83 6.45 -2.89 -19.06
CA SER A 83 7.71 -2.59 -19.72
C SER A 83 7.79 -3.18 -21.13
N GLU A 84 8.68 -2.60 -21.92
CA GLU A 84 9.08 -3.21 -23.19
C GLU A 84 10.16 -4.27 -22.91
N GLY A 85 10.02 -5.46 -23.46
CA GLY A 85 10.99 -6.55 -23.29
C GLY A 85 10.37 -7.84 -22.79
N THR A 86 11.22 -8.80 -22.40
CA THR A 86 10.82 -10.17 -22.01
C THR A 86 11.06 -10.46 -20.53
N GLN A 87 11.75 -9.56 -19.83
CA GLN A 87 12.17 -9.75 -18.46
C GLN A 87 11.27 -9.04 -17.46
N ILE A 88 11.02 -9.68 -16.34
CA ILE A 88 10.52 -9.04 -15.13
C ILE A 88 11.70 -8.35 -14.47
N LYS A 89 11.57 -7.04 -14.23
CA LYS A 89 12.57 -6.26 -13.50
C LYS A 89 11.97 -5.75 -12.22
N ILE A 90 12.72 -5.84 -11.14
CA ILE A 90 12.30 -5.35 -9.83
C ILE A 90 13.43 -4.53 -9.24
N GLU A 91 13.15 -3.26 -8.96
CA GLU A 91 13.98 -2.41 -8.11
C GLU A 91 13.42 -2.46 -6.70
N VAL A 92 14.28 -2.76 -5.74
CA VAL A 92 13.90 -2.96 -4.34
C VAL A 92 14.63 -1.95 -3.48
N ASP A 93 13.88 -1.14 -2.73
CA ASP A 93 14.42 -0.22 -1.72
C ASP A 93 14.05 -0.74 -0.33
N LYS A 94 15.07 -1.12 0.45
CA LYS A 94 14.94 -1.74 1.77
C LYS A 94 15.36 -0.74 2.84
N LYS A 95 14.52 -0.55 3.87
CA LYS A 95 14.75 0.41 4.95
C LYS A 95 14.49 -0.20 6.32
N VAL A 96 15.37 0.12 7.28
CA VAL A 96 15.23 -0.32 8.67
C VAL A 96 15.45 0.86 9.61
N ARG A 97 14.54 1.02 10.60
CA ARG A 97 14.58 2.03 11.66
C ARG A 97 14.33 1.40 13.02
N GLY A 98 14.61 2.15 14.09
CA GLY A 98 14.28 1.74 15.47
C GLY A 98 15.23 0.71 16.07
N ALA A 99 16.50 0.71 15.65
CA ALA A 99 17.52 -0.18 16.20
C ALA A 99 18.93 0.45 16.11
N SER A 100 19.87 -0.11 16.88
CA SER A 100 21.29 0.23 16.70
C SER A 100 21.78 -0.10 15.28
N LYS A 101 22.83 0.59 14.84
CA LYS A 101 23.41 0.40 13.50
C LYS A 101 23.71 -1.08 13.21
N ASP A 102 24.35 -1.80 14.13
CA ASP A 102 24.71 -3.22 13.92
C ASP A 102 23.48 -4.12 13.73
N LYS A 103 22.38 -3.81 14.46
CA LYS A 103 21.11 -4.53 14.28
C LYS A 103 20.46 -4.21 12.93
N LYS A 104 20.44 -2.93 12.54
CA LYS A 104 19.93 -2.51 11.23
C LYS A 104 20.70 -3.19 10.10
N ASP A 105 22.02 -3.20 10.17
CA ASP A 105 22.89 -3.84 9.18
C ASP A 105 22.66 -5.37 9.14
N THR A 106 22.43 -6.00 10.30
CA THR A 106 22.07 -7.42 10.37
C THR A 106 20.74 -7.71 9.69
N ILE A 107 19.73 -6.89 9.94
CA ILE A 107 18.39 -7.04 9.33
C ILE A 107 18.49 -6.83 7.81
N LEU A 108 19.09 -5.73 7.35
CA LEU A 108 19.30 -5.45 5.92
C LEU A 108 20.05 -6.60 5.23
N GLY A 109 21.10 -7.10 5.87
CA GLY A 109 21.87 -8.22 5.34
C GLY A 109 21.11 -9.55 5.24
N ASN A 110 19.99 -9.71 5.94
CA ASN A 110 19.09 -10.87 5.83
C ASN A 110 17.88 -10.62 4.92
N MET A 111 17.68 -9.43 4.39
CA MET A 111 16.63 -9.16 3.41
C MET A 111 17.08 -9.49 1.99
N ASN A 112 16.85 -10.70 1.54
CA ASN A 112 17.19 -11.14 0.19
C ASN A 112 15.90 -11.37 -0.61
N VAL A 113 15.56 -10.44 -1.46
CA VAL A 113 14.39 -10.53 -2.34
C VAL A 113 14.71 -11.44 -3.52
N LYS A 114 13.80 -12.35 -3.84
CA LYS A 114 13.93 -13.33 -4.92
C LYS A 114 12.61 -13.52 -5.66
N LEU A 115 12.72 -14.00 -6.90
CA LEU A 115 11.59 -14.56 -7.64
C LEU A 115 11.58 -16.07 -7.46
N GLU A 116 10.51 -16.60 -6.90
CA GLU A 116 10.25 -18.04 -6.83
C GLU A 116 9.13 -18.39 -7.81
N ARG A 117 9.20 -19.58 -8.42
CA ARG A 117 8.20 -20.04 -9.39
C ARG A 117 7.49 -21.29 -8.92
N ALA A 118 6.17 -21.27 -9.00
CA ALA A 118 5.30 -22.40 -8.73
C ALA A 118 4.33 -22.59 -9.92
N GLY A 119 4.70 -23.41 -10.87
CA GLY A 119 3.98 -23.52 -12.13
C GLY A 119 4.00 -22.21 -12.90
N LYS A 120 2.82 -21.63 -13.18
CA LYS A 120 2.69 -20.34 -13.85
C LYS A 120 2.77 -19.13 -12.93
N VAL A 121 2.82 -19.35 -11.63
CA VAL A 121 2.88 -18.27 -10.64
C VAL A 121 4.33 -17.87 -10.38
N ILE A 122 4.59 -16.58 -10.47
CA ILE A 122 5.87 -15.94 -10.16
C ILE A 122 5.66 -15.15 -8.88
N LYS A 123 6.34 -15.57 -7.80
CA LYS A 123 6.22 -14.98 -6.47
C LYS A 123 7.41 -14.11 -6.14
N VAL A 124 7.17 -12.89 -5.69
CA VAL A 124 8.19 -12.06 -5.06
C VAL A 124 8.25 -12.44 -3.58
N VAL A 125 9.36 -13.02 -3.16
CA VAL A 125 9.57 -13.49 -1.78
C VAL A 125 10.78 -12.82 -1.15
N VAL A 126 10.75 -12.64 0.17
CA VAL A 126 11.90 -12.16 0.94
C VAL A 126 12.39 -13.28 1.83
N LYS A 127 13.66 -13.66 1.67
CA LYS A 127 14.29 -14.75 2.42
C LYS A 127 15.51 -14.26 3.18
N THR A 128 15.78 -14.88 4.32
CA THR A 128 17.05 -14.70 5.02
C THR A 128 18.21 -15.35 4.24
N LYS A 129 19.45 -15.14 4.66
CA LYS A 129 20.62 -15.81 4.11
C LYS A 129 20.52 -17.33 4.20
N ASP A 130 19.86 -17.83 5.24
CA ASP A 130 19.68 -19.26 5.50
C ASP A 130 18.44 -19.83 4.80
N GLY A 131 17.69 -19.01 4.05
CA GLY A 131 16.54 -19.42 3.26
C GLY A 131 15.20 -19.45 4.01
N GLU A 132 15.16 -19.02 5.27
CA GLU A 132 13.93 -18.87 6.04
C GLU A 132 13.08 -17.71 5.50
N ASP A 133 11.80 -17.69 5.81
CA ASP A 133 10.98 -16.52 5.54
C ASP A 133 11.46 -15.33 6.37
N PHE A 134 11.67 -14.19 5.70
CA PHE A 134 12.25 -13.03 6.36
C PHE A 134 11.32 -12.43 7.42
N TRP A 135 10.01 -12.37 7.13
CA TRP A 135 9.05 -11.76 8.04
C TRP A 135 8.87 -12.59 9.31
N ASP A 136 8.82 -13.92 9.18
CA ASP A 136 8.78 -14.84 10.31
C ASP A 136 10.07 -14.72 11.15
N TRP A 137 11.23 -14.69 10.48
CA TRP A 137 12.51 -14.50 11.14
C TRP A 137 12.58 -13.16 11.90
N GLN A 138 12.13 -12.07 11.27
CA GLN A 138 12.11 -10.74 11.90
C GLN A 138 11.19 -10.70 13.11
N GLU A 139 9.99 -11.25 13.00
CA GLU A 139 9.05 -11.30 14.12
C GLU A 139 9.63 -12.01 15.34
N HIS A 140 10.35 -13.10 15.14
CA HIS A 140 10.95 -13.85 16.24
C HIS A 140 12.18 -13.17 16.85
N ASN A 141 13.01 -12.50 16.04
CA ASN A 141 14.31 -12.01 16.45
C ASN A 141 14.38 -10.49 16.67
N HIS A 142 13.52 -9.71 16.01
CA HIS A 142 13.63 -8.24 15.94
C HIS A 142 12.29 -7.51 16.00
N LYS A 143 11.38 -7.90 16.89
CA LYS A 143 9.99 -7.39 17.01
C LYS A 143 9.79 -5.87 17.09
N VAL A 144 10.82 -5.12 17.48
CA VAL A 144 10.70 -3.67 17.76
C VAL A 144 11.20 -2.81 16.61
N THR A 145 11.77 -3.42 15.56
CA THR A 145 12.30 -2.69 14.41
C THR A 145 11.22 -2.43 13.36
N GLN A 146 11.25 -1.23 12.79
CA GLN A 146 10.42 -0.88 11.64
C GLN A 146 11.18 -1.22 10.36
N THR A 147 10.66 -2.15 9.60
CA THR A 147 11.19 -2.58 8.32
C THR A 147 10.22 -2.23 7.22
N THR A 148 10.73 -1.60 6.15
CA THR A 148 9.95 -1.23 4.97
C THR A 148 10.68 -1.76 3.74
N ILE A 149 9.95 -2.37 2.82
CA ILE A 149 10.46 -2.80 1.52
C ILE A 149 9.56 -2.20 0.43
N ASN A 150 10.11 -1.31 -0.38
CA ASN A 150 9.40 -0.79 -1.55
C ASN A 150 9.82 -1.57 -2.79
N TYR A 151 8.87 -1.77 -3.69
CA TYR A 151 9.07 -2.47 -4.95
C TYR A 151 8.63 -1.61 -6.13
N ASP A 152 9.52 -1.42 -7.10
CA ASP A 152 9.21 -0.91 -8.42
C ASP A 152 9.36 -2.05 -9.42
N ILE A 153 8.24 -2.53 -9.96
CA ILE A 153 8.16 -3.75 -10.76
C ILE A 153 7.79 -3.40 -12.19
N SER A 154 8.67 -3.72 -13.13
CA SER A 154 8.40 -3.59 -14.56
C SER A 154 8.09 -4.95 -15.16
N LEU A 155 6.91 -5.10 -15.77
CA LEU A 155 6.39 -6.37 -16.27
C LEU A 155 6.39 -6.45 -17.79
N PRO A 156 6.90 -7.56 -18.37
CA PRO A 156 6.73 -7.84 -19.79
C PRO A 156 5.28 -8.20 -20.14
N GLU A 157 4.95 -8.21 -21.40
CA GLU A 157 3.65 -8.71 -21.86
C GLU A 157 3.39 -10.17 -21.47
N GLY A 158 2.10 -10.52 -21.28
CA GLY A 158 1.64 -11.88 -20.94
C GLY A 158 1.75 -12.22 -19.46
N ILE A 159 1.73 -11.22 -18.58
CA ILE A 159 1.33 -11.37 -17.20
C ILE A 159 -0.16 -11.01 -17.14
N ASP A 160 -1.01 -12.02 -17.07
CA ASP A 160 -2.47 -11.87 -17.16
C ASP A 160 -3.15 -11.76 -15.80
N VAL A 161 -2.43 -12.07 -14.71
CA VAL A 161 -2.93 -12.01 -13.33
C VAL A 161 -1.90 -11.31 -12.45
N ILE A 162 -2.34 -10.29 -11.72
CA ILE A 162 -1.53 -9.55 -10.75
C ILE A 162 -2.24 -9.62 -9.40
N GLU A 163 -1.59 -10.25 -8.43
CA GLU A 163 -2.05 -10.39 -7.06
C GLU A 163 -1.07 -9.70 -6.12
N VAL A 164 -1.53 -8.67 -5.41
CA VAL A 164 -0.73 -7.88 -4.48
C VAL A 164 -1.41 -7.79 -3.15
N ASN A 165 -0.69 -8.14 -2.08
CA ASN A 165 -1.13 -7.99 -0.71
C ASN A 165 -0.07 -7.25 0.11
N THR A 166 -0.43 -6.15 0.75
CA THR A 166 0.46 -5.43 1.67
C THR A 166 -0.25 -5.06 2.96
N GLY A 167 0.44 -5.16 4.09
CA GLY A 167 -0.11 -4.74 5.38
C GLY A 167 -0.24 -3.22 5.48
N ALA A 168 0.78 -2.47 5.04
CA ALA A 168 0.80 -1.01 5.04
C ALA A 168 1.65 -0.45 3.90
N GLY A 169 1.05 0.30 3.00
CA GLY A 169 1.70 0.91 1.83
C GLY A 169 0.72 1.12 0.70
N ASN A 170 1.10 1.94 -0.24
CA ASN A 170 0.32 2.18 -1.45
C ASN A 170 0.60 1.10 -2.49
N ILE A 171 -0.40 0.82 -3.31
CA ILE A 171 -0.29 -0.04 -4.48
C ILE A 171 -0.63 0.80 -5.71
N ASP A 172 0.33 0.94 -6.61
CA ASP A 172 0.21 1.68 -7.86
C ASP A 172 0.36 0.71 -9.03
N VAL A 173 -0.63 0.63 -9.93
CA VAL A 173 -0.60 -0.26 -11.11
C VAL A 173 -0.92 0.54 -12.36
N LYS A 174 -0.05 0.45 -13.37
CA LYS A 174 -0.17 1.28 -14.56
C LYS A 174 0.10 0.52 -15.87
N ASP A 175 -0.64 0.89 -16.93
CA ASP A 175 -0.42 0.44 -18.32
C ASP A 175 -0.46 -1.08 -18.52
N VAL A 176 -1.16 -1.83 -17.67
CA VAL A 176 -1.22 -3.30 -17.76
C VAL A 176 -2.55 -3.81 -18.31
N THR A 177 -2.53 -5.03 -18.86
CA THR A 177 -3.73 -5.79 -19.23
C THR A 177 -3.76 -7.05 -18.39
N ALA A 178 -4.56 -7.07 -17.31
CA ALA A 178 -4.56 -8.17 -16.35
C ALA A 178 -5.84 -8.24 -15.52
N LYS A 179 -6.09 -9.39 -14.92
CA LYS A 179 -6.93 -9.54 -13.73
C LYS A 179 -6.18 -9.00 -12.53
N LEU A 180 -6.83 -8.14 -11.74
CA LEU A 180 -6.25 -7.49 -10.58
C LEU A 180 -6.87 -7.99 -9.29
N SER A 181 -6.03 -8.44 -8.35
CA SER A 181 -6.39 -8.71 -6.95
C SER A 181 -5.44 -7.91 -6.06
N LEU A 182 -5.89 -6.71 -5.65
CA LEU A 182 -5.06 -5.74 -4.94
C LEU A 182 -5.61 -5.50 -3.54
N GLU A 183 -4.81 -5.75 -2.51
CA GLU A 183 -5.22 -5.59 -1.12
C GLU A 183 -4.16 -4.84 -0.32
N THR A 184 -4.58 -3.82 0.43
CA THR A 184 -3.73 -3.15 1.44
C THR A 184 -4.49 -2.95 2.73
N GLY A 185 -3.84 -3.19 3.88
CA GLY A 185 -4.46 -2.90 5.18
C GLY A 185 -4.61 -1.40 5.40
N THR A 186 -3.57 -0.62 5.09
CA THR A 186 -3.56 0.84 5.19
C THR A 186 -2.72 1.43 4.07
N GLY A 187 -3.33 2.16 3.16
CA GLY A 187 -2.71 2.77 1.99
C GLY A 187 -3.71 2.98 0.87
N ASN A 188 -3.31 3.68 -0.15
CA ASN A 188 -4.13 3.91 -1.34
C ASN A 188 -3.85 2.83 -2.39
N ILE A 189 -4.86 2.56 -3.21
CA ILE A 189 -4.73 1.77 -4.43
C ILE A 189 -5.01 2.71 -5.60
N ASP A 190 -4.03 2.89 -6.47
CA ASP A 190 -4.12 3.70 -7.68
C ASP A 190 -3.90 2.81 -8.90
N VAL A 191 -4.88 2.78 -9.80
CA VAL A 191 -4.87 1.94 -11.01
C VAL A 191 -5.15 2.84 -12.20
N GLN A 192 -4.16 2.98 -13.10
CA GLN A 192 -4.22 3.91 -14.22
C GLN A 192 -3.96 3.19 -15.54
N ASP A 193 -4.74 3.56 -16.57
CA ASP A 193 -4.57 3.11 -17.95
C ASP A 193 -4.55 1.57 -18.13
N VAL A 194 -5.41 0.89 -17.34
CA VAL A 194 -5.47 -0.57 -17.29
C VAL A 194 -6.60 -1.12 -18.12
N VAL A 195 -6.36 -2.26 -18.77
CA VAL A 195 -7.42 -3.12 -19.33
C VAL A 195 -7.67 -4.28 -18.34
N ALA A 196 -8.72 -4.15 -17.53
CA ALA A 196 -9.09 -5.17 -16.57
C ALA A 196 -9.65 -6.43 -17.27
N LEU A 197 -9.23 -7.61 -16.80
CA LEU A 197 -9.67 -8.92 -17.29
C LEU A 197 -10.40 -9.69 -16.19
N GLU A 198 -11.37 -10.52 -16.57
CA GLU A 198 -12.05 -11.46 -15.66
C GLU A 198 -12.63 -10.79 -14.39
N ASP A 199 -12.36 -11.37 -13.20
CA ASP A 199 -12.86 -10.90 -11.92
C ASP A 199 -11.79 -10.06 -11.21
N ASN A 200 -12.12 -8.81 -10.88
CA ASN A 200 -11.18 -7.88 -10.23
C ASN A 200 -11.64 -7.52 -8.82
N SER A 201 -10.68 -7.39 -7.91
CA SER A 201 -10.92 -7.03 -6.51
C SER A 201 -9.85 -6.06 -6.02
N LEU A 202 -10.27 -4.86 -5.61
CA LEU A 202 -9.44 -3.79 -5.07
C LEU A 202 -9.91 -3.47 -3.66
N ASN A 203 -9.12 -3.77 -2.64
CA ASN A 203 -9.54 -3.61 -1.24
C ASN A 203 -8.52 -2.84 -0.40
N THR A 204 -8.97 -1.86 0.36
CA THR A 204 -8.15 -1.22 1.38
C THR A 204 -8.93 -1.07 2.68
N GLY A 205 -8.26 -1.30 3.82
CA GLY A 205 -8.88 -1.06 5.12
C GLY A 205 -9.05 0.43 5.41
N ALA A 206 -8.01 1.22 5.15
CA ALA A 206 -8.02 2.68 5.31
C ALA A 206 -7.15 3.32 4.23
N GLY A 207 -7.78 4.00 3.29
CA GLY A 207 -7.16 4.65 2.13
C GLY A 207 -8.17 4.85 1.01
N ASN A 208 -7.74 5.47 -0.05
CA ASN A 208 -8.56 5.70 -1.23
C ASN A 208 -8.28 4.63 -2.30
N ILE A 209 -9.28 4.36 -3.11
CA ILE A 209 -9.14 3.58 -4.34
C ILE A 209 -9.45 4.52 -5.51
N ASP A 210 -8.52 4.63 -6.44
CA ASP A 210 -8.69 5.36 -7.69
C ASP A 210 -8.45 4.39 -8.86
N PHE A 211 -9.49 4.11 -9.64
CA PHE A 211 -9.44 3.25 -10.82
C PHE A 211 -9.76 4.05 -12.06
N ASN A 212 -8.88 4.00 -13.03
CA ASN A 212 -9.06 4.55 -14.36
C ASN A 212 -8.63 3.52 -15.41
N GLY A 213 -9.58 2.94 -16.12
CA GLY A 213 -9.28 1.89 -17.08
C GLY A 213 -10.50 1.30 -17.77
N SER A 214 -10.28 0.32 -18.65
CA SER A 214 -11.35 -0.39 -19.35
C SER A 214 -11.79 -1.62 -18.59
N VAL A 215 -13.11 -1.81 -18.49
CA VAL A 215 -13.77 -2.96 -17.86
C VAL A 215 -14.61 -3.79 -18.86
N GLU A 216 -14.36 -3.67 -20.14
CA GLU A 216 -15.13 -4.38 -21.16
C GLU A 216 -14.93 -5.90 -21.16
N LYS A 217 -13.81 -6.36 -20.60
CA LYS A 217 -13.42 -7.79 -20.60
C LYS A 217 -13.53 -8.44 -19.23
N ILE A 218 -14.22 -7.80 -18.29
CA ILE A 218 -14.41 -8.34 -16.95
C ILE A 218 -15.66 -9.25 -16.87
N SER A 219 -15.68 -10.11 -15.86
CA SER A 219 -16.88 -10.79 -15.37
C SER A 219 -17.49 -10.01 -14.22
N SER A 220 -16.64 -9.54 -13.29
CA SER A 220 -17.02 -8.69 -12.18
C SER A 220 -15.88 -7.75 -11.78
N PHE A 221 -16.25 -6.65 -11.09
CA PHE A 221 -15.31 -5.70 -10.48
C PHE A 221 -15.82 -5.28 -9.10
N ASP A 222 -14.99 -5.42 -8.08
CA ASP A 222 -15.29 -4.99 -6.72
C ASP A 222 -14.20 -4.03 -6.23
N ALA A 223 -14.57 -2.83 -5.81
CA ALA A 223 -13.67 -1.89 -5.15
C ALA A 223 -14.25 -1.48 -3.79
N SER A 224 -13.54 -1.79 -2.71
CA SER A 224 -14.04 -1.63 -1.35
C SER A 224 -13.01 -0.98 -0.42
N THR A 225 -13.43 0.05 0.34
CA THR A 225 -12.62 0.65 1.40
C THR A 225 -13.41 0.77 2.69
N GLY A 226 -12.74 0.54 3.83
CA GLY A 226 -13.37 0.76 5.14
C GLY A 226 -13.52 2.26 5.43
N VAL A 227 -12.45 3.03 5.23
CA VAL A 227 -12.41 4.49 5.43
C VAL A 227 -11.59 5.12 4.31
N GLY A 228 -12.26 5.87 3.45
CA GLY A 228 -11.64 6.53 2.28
C GLY A 228 -12.64 6.71 1.15
N ASN A 229 -12.17 7.18 0.02
CA ASN A 229 -13.01 7.42 -1.14
C ASN A 229 -12.73 6.35 -2.21
N VAL A 230 -13.76 6.01 -2.98
CA VAL A 230 -13.64 5.21 -4.19
C VAL A 230 -13.94 6.09 -5.39
N LYS A 231 -12.99 6.20 -6.30
CA LYS A 231 -13.18 6.81 -7.61
C LYS A 231 -13.05 5.75 -8.68
N PHE A 232 -13.99 5.75 -9.59
CA PHE A 232 -14.05 4.80 -10.69
C PHE A 232 -14.30 5.56 -12.00
N LYS A 233 -13.37 5.43 -12.93
CA LYS A 233 -13.46 6.02 -14.26
C LYS A 233 -13.28 4.99 -15.34
N VAL A 234 -14.14 5.04 -16.35
CA VAL A 234 -14.12 4.11 -17.48
C VAL A 234 -14.38 4.87 -18.78
N PRO A 235 -14.02 4.32 -19.95
CA PRO A 235 -14.30 4.96 -21.23
C PRO A 235 -15.78 5.26 -21.44
N GLU A 236 -16.07 6.37 -22.13
CA GLU A 236 -17.44 6.74 -22.55
C GLU A 236 -18.13 5.57 -23.26
N GLY A 237 -19.40 5.34 -22.98
CA GLY A 237 -20.19 4.26 -23.60
C GLY A 237 -19.98 2.87 -22.97
N THR A 238 -19.12 2.73 -21.95
CA THR A 238 -18.94 1.46 -21.23
C THR A 238 -20.26 0.92 -20.70
N LYS A 239 -20.52 -0.37 -20.95
CA LYS A 239 -21.73 -1.07 -20.47
C LYS A 239 -21.42 -1.81 -19.19
N MET A 240 -22.23 -1.60 -18.14
CA MET A 240 -22.09 -2.27 -16.86
C MET A 240 -23.39 -2.23 -16.05
N THR A 241 -23.53 -3.13 -15.08
CA THR A 241 -24.50 -3.01 -14.00
C THR A 241 -23.77 -2.51 -12.77
N LEU A 242 -24.00 -1.23 -12.42
CA LEU A 242 -23.31 -0.56 -11.32
C LEU A 242 -24.10 -0.67 -10.02
N ASP A 243 -23.40 -1.05 -8.94
CA ASP A 243 -23.89 -1.09 -7.56
C ASP A 243 -22.90 -0.29 -6.69
N ALA A 244 -23.35 0.84 -6.14
CA ALA A 244 -22.50 1.76 -5.39
C ALA A 244 -23.11 2.06 -4.01
N ASP A 245 -22.30 1.89 -2.95
CA ASP A 245 -22.72 2.05 -1.57
C ASP A 245 -21.75 2.93 -0.76
N THR A 246 -22.32 3.75 0.13
CA THR A 246 -21.56 4.42 1.19
C THR A 246 -22.30 4.34 2.51
N GLY A 247 -21.63 4.00 3.62
CA GLY A 247 -22.24 4.03 4.94
C GLY A 247 -22.42 5.48 5.46
N VAL A 248 -21.39 6.32 5.28
CA VAL A 248 -21.39 7.75 5.62
C VAL A 248 -20.61 8.52 4.57
N GLY A 249 -21.29 9.25 3.71
CA GLY A 249 -20.67 10.03 2.64
C GLY A 249 -21.62 10.42 1.54
N VAL A 250 -21.10 10.59 0.34
CA VAL A 250 -21.83 11.02 -0.83
C VAL A 250 -21.54 10.09 -2.00
N LEU A 251 -22.60 9.67 -2.70
CA LEU A 251 -22.53 9.05 -4.01
C LEU A 251 -22.63 10.14 -5.08
N SER A 252 -21.76 10.13 -6.08
CA SER A 252 -21.70 11.16 -7.13
C SER A 252 -21.11 10.62 -8.42
N GLY A 253 -21.17 11.40 -9.49
CA GLY A 253 -20.62 11.07 -10.79
C GLY A 253 -21.70 10.95 -11.85
N GLU A 254 -21.29 10.86 -13.11
CA GLU A 254 -22.21 10.88 -14.26
C GLU A 254 -23.09 9.63 -14.32
N PHE A 255 -22.57 8.49 -13.82
CA PHE A 255 -23.32 7.24 -13.76
C PHE A 255 -24.27 7.13 -12.58
N ILE A 256 -24.12 8.01 -11.57
CA ILE A 256 -24.86 7.92 -10.32
C ILE A 256 -25.92 9.02 -10.26
N ASN A 257 -27.17 8.64 -10.37
CA ASN A 257 -28.31 9.53 -10.22
C ASN A 257 -29.12 9.13 -8.98
N THR A 258 -28.69 9.64 -7.81
CA THR A 258 -29.36 9.36 -6.53
C THR A 258 -30.64 10.19 -6.38
N THR A 259 -31.72 9.54 -5.92
CA THR A 259 -32.95 10.20 -5.51
C THR A 259 -32.86 10.74 -4.09
N THR A 260 -33.79 11.59 -3.67
CA THR A 260 -33.83 12.12 -2.30
C THR A 260 -34.06 11.06 -1.23
N ASP A 261 -34.59 9.90 -1.61
CA ASP A 261 -34.97 8.82 -0.68
C ASP A 261 -33.85 7.79 -0.45
N ASP A 262 -32.89 7.68 -1.38
CA ASP A 262 -31.75 6.77 -1.24
C ASP A 262 -30.45 7.48 -1.60
N LYS A 263 -29.81 8.09 -0.60
CA LYS A 263 -28.58 8.88 -0.78
C LYS A 263 -27.29 8.05 -0.63
N PHE A 264 -27.42 6.85 -0.10
CA PHE A 264 -26.28 6.03 0.30
C PHE A 264 -26.13 4.77 -0.54
N HIS A 265 -27.11 4.48 -1.39
CA HIS A 265 -27.11 3.35 -2.30
C HIS A 265 -27.56 3.76 -3.69
N PHE A 266 -26.90 3.21 -4.69
CA PHE A 266 -27.28 3.30 -6.11
C PHE A 266 -27.10 1.94 -6.77
N SER A 267 -28.13 1.48 -7.49
CA SER A 267 -28.04 0.29 -8.33
C SER A 267 -28.74 0.54 -9.65
N GLY A 268 -28.06 0.31 -10.77
CA GLY A 268 -28.64 0.56 -12.09
C GLY A 268 -27.80 0.04 -13.25
N ASP A 269 -28.47 -0.13 -14.39
CA ASP A 269 -27.83 -0.49 -15.64
C ASP A 269 -27.33 0.75 -16.36
N ILE A 270 -26.03 0.79 -16.64
CA ILE A 270 -25.37 1.85 -17.39
C ILE A 270 -25.22 1.40 -18.84
N ASN A 271 -25.66 2.23 -19.77
CA ASN A 271 -25.63 1.99 -21.24
C ASN A 271 -26.21 0.63 -21.66
N GLY A 272 -27.27 0.17 -20.95
CA GLY A 272 -27.99 -1.07 -21.25
C GLY A 272 -27.51 -2.30 -20.47
N GLY A 273 -26.70 -2.08 -19.44
CA GLY A 273 -26.22 -3.13 -18.53
C GLY A 273 -25.08 -3.95 -19.10
N GLY A 274 -24.45 -4.74 -18.22
CA GLY A 274 -23.28 -5.55 -18.56
C GLY A 274 -22.67 -6.23 -17.34
N PRO A 275 -21.34 -6.37 -17.29
CA PRO A 275 -20.63 -6.92 -16.12
C PRO A 275 -20.98 -6.17 -14.83
N LYS A 276 -20.95 -6.87 -13.72
CA LYS A 276 -21.24 -6.27 -12.42
C LYS A 276 -20.04 -5.46 -11.92
N VAL A 277 -20.28 -4.20 -11.58
CA VAL A 277 -19.33 -3.31 -10.93
C VAL A 277 -19.88 -2.93 -9.58
N LYS A 278 -19.13 -3.22 -8.51
CA LYS A 278 -19.49 -2.92 -7.15
C LYS A 278 -18.48 -1.98 -6.52
N LEU A 279 -18.96 -0.85 -5.99
CA LEU A 279 -18.13 0.21 -5.40
C LEU A 279 -18.61 0.50 -3.99
N ASN A 280 -17.77 0.29 -2.97
CA ASN A 280 -18.18 0.43 -1.58
C ASN A 280 -17.23 1.28 -0.75
N THR A 281 -17.77 2.06 0.16
CA THR A 281 -17.02 2.65 1.26
C THR A 281 -17.82 2.65 2.55
N GLY A 282 -17.17 2.33 3.67
CA GLY A 282 -17.83 2.47 4.98
C GLY A 282 -17.99 3.92 5.37
N VAL A 283 -16.92 4.72 5.26
CA VAL A 283 -16.91 6.17 5.54
C VAL A 283 -16.10 6.87 4.47
N GLY A 284 -16.78 7.63 3.60
CA GLY A 284 -16.17 8.34 2.48
C GLY A 284 -17.13 8.50 1.32
N ASN A 285 -16.63 8.90 0.18
CA ASN A 285 -17.44 9.15 -1.01
C ASN A 285 -17.15 8.10 -2.09
N VAL A 286 -18.18 7.78 -2.86
CA VAL A 286 -18.03 7.01 -4.10
C VAL A 286 -18.32 7.94 -5.28
N LYS A 287 -17.43 7.92 -6.25
CA LYS A 287 -17.60 8.68 -7.49
C LYS A 287 -17.39 7.76 -8.70
N ALA A 288 -18.37 7.73 -9.62
CA ALA A 288 -18.31 6.93 -10.85
C ALA A 288 -18.61 7.81 -12.07
N ASP A 289 -17.59 7.94 -12.94
CA ASP A 289 -17.64 8.82 -14.12
C ASP A 289 -17.17 8.08 -15.36
N ASP A 290 -17.42 8.65 -16.53
CA ASP A 290 -16.68 8.35 -17.75
C ASP A 290 -15.41 9.24 -17.90
N ASN A 291 -14.56 8.89 -18.87
CA ASN A 291 -13.32 9.63 -19.22
C ASN A 291 -13.58 10.67 -20.31
#